data_c6a1696f9732fafdbe5bb70ef7744fc1
#
_entry.id   c6a1696f9732fafdbe5bb70ef7744fc1
#
_cell.length_a   1.000
_cell.length_b   1.000
_cell.length_c   1.000
_cell.angle_alpha   90.00
_cell.angle_beta   90.00
_cell.angle_gamma   90.00
#
_symmetry.space_group_name_H-M   'P 1'
#
loop_
_entity.id
_entity.type
_entity.pdbx_description
1 polymer ?
#
loop_
_entity_poly.entity_id
_entity_poly.type
_entity_poly.pdbx_seq_one_letter_code
_entity_poly.pdbx_strand_id
1 'polypeptide(L)'
;MNVRSSQPHRLTVLAGPTAVGKGTVSADLRARYPDVWISVSATTRAQRPGEVDGVHYHFVSEETFDGYVRDGELLEWARVHGRHRYGTPRGPVEEVLASGRPALLEIDLAGARQVRQATQGTDLEAGFVFLAPPSWDELVRRLVGRGTETEEERERRLATARVELAAEPEFDVTIYNDDVQRATDELVRWMGLPVS
;
A
#
# COMPACT_ATOMS: atom_id res chain seq x y z
N MET A 1 19.87 20.67 -8.75
CA MET A 1 20.12 19.24 -8.55
C MET A 1 20.13 19.00 -7.05
N ASN A 2 18.96 18.70 -6.47
CA ASN A 2 18.88 18.32 -5.05
C ASN A 2 19.13 16.81 -4.98
N VAL A 3 20.33 16.45 -4.55
CA VAL A 3 20.64 15.09 -4.10
C VAL A 3 19.86 14.91 -2.78
N ARG A 4 18.65 14.36 -2.85
CA ARG A 4 17.93 13.92 -1.66
C ARG A 4 18.76 12.83 -1.00
N SER A 5 18.95 12.94 0.30
CA SER A 5 19.82 12.13 1.14
C SER A 5 19.65 10.63 0.86
N SER A 6 20.78 9.94 0.72
CA SER A 6 20.88 8.48 0.54
C SER A 6 20.61 7.68 1.83
N GLN A 7 19.73 8.17 2.70
CA GLN A 7 19.30 7.39 3.87
C GLN A 7 18.17 6.42 3.46
N PRO A 8 18.25 5.14 3.85
CA PRO A 8 17.21 4.18 3.54
C PRO A 8 15.89 4.63 4.17
N HIS A 9 14.82 4.64 3.36
CA HIS A 9 13.49 4.98 3.86
C HIS A 9 12.96 3.85 4.73
N ARG A 10 12.99 4.04 6.04
CA ARG A 10 12.47 3.04 6.98
C ARG A 10 10.97 2.83 6.87
N LEU A 11 10.21 3.89 6.52
CA LEU A 11 8.81 3.80 6.16
C LEU A 11 8.67 3.86 4.64
N THR A 12 8.22 2.79 4.03
CA THR A 12 7.96 2.71 2.59
C THR A 12 6.47 2.55 2.32
N VAL A 13 5.94 3.41 1.45
CA VAL A 13 4.55 3.35 0.98
C VAL A 13 4.55 2.78 -0.43
N LEU A 14 3.96 1.60 -0.60
CA LEU A 14 3.76 0.93 -1.87
C LEU A 14 2.34 1.18 -2.37
N ALA A 15 2.21 1.94 -3.44
CA ALA A 15 0.93 2.14 -4.11
C ALA A 15 1.04 1.84 -5.62
N GLY A 16 -0.07 1.89 -6.31
CA GLY A 16 -0.14 1.58 -7.74
C GLY A 16 -1.55 1.13 -8.11
N PRO A 17 -1.84 0.95 -9.41
CA PRO A 17 -3.18 0.66 -9.87
C PRO A 17 -3.74 -0.65 -9.33
N THR A 18 -5.06 -0.76 -9.39
CA THR A 18 -5.76 -2.01 -9.08
C THR A 18 -5.27 -3.11 -10.03
N ALA A 19 -5.12 -4.32 -9.51
CA ALA A 19 -4.62 -5.50 -10.23
C ALA A 19 -3.15 -5.44 -10.70
N VAL A 20 -2.36 -4.45 -10.30
CA VAL A 20 -0.92 -4.38 -10.62
C VAL A 20 -0.11 -5.48 -9.92
N GLY A 21 -0.63 -6.07 -8.84
CA GLY A 21 0.02 -7.15 -8.10
C GLY A 21 0.68 -6.72 -6.79
N LYS A 22 0.27 -5.60 -6.17
CA LYS A 22 0.79 -5.16 -4.85
C LYS A 22 0.80 -6.29 -3.83
N GLY A 23 -0.36 -6.93 -3.61
CA GLY A 23 -0.47 -8.03 -2.63
C GLY A 23 0.42 -9.23 -2.93
N THR A 24 0.74 -9.51 -4.20
CA THR A 24 1.65 -10.58 -4.57
C THR A 24 3.10 -10.22 -4.23
N VAL A 25 3.52 -8.98 -4.51
CA VAL A 25 4.85 -8.46 -4.13
C VAL A 25 4.97 -8.40 -2.60
N SER A 26 3.94 -7.94 -1.89
CA SER A 26 3.94 -7.91 -0.41
C SER A 26 4.00 -9.32 0.20
N ALA A 27 3.35 -10.32 -0.43
CA ALA A 27 3.42 -11.70 0.02
C ALA A 27 4.83 -12.31 -0.18
N ASP A 28 5.46 -12.05 -1.33
CA ASP A 28 6.83 -12.46 -1.61
C ASP A 28 7.82 -11.77 -0.66
N LEU A 29 7.65 -10.46 -0.43
CA LEU A 29 8.44 -9.71 0.54
C LEU A 29 8.33 -10.31 1.95
N ARG A 30 7.12 -10.62 2.41
CA ARG A 30 6.91 -11.24 3.74
C ARG A 30 7.57 -12.60 3.86
N ALA A 31 7.58 -13.39 2.80
CA ALA A 31 8.16 -14.73 2.79
C ALA A 31 9.70 -14.69 2.79
N ARG A 32 10.31 -13.78 2.05
CA ARG A 32 11.76 -13.71 1.86
C ARG A 32 12.46 -12.79 2.85
N TYR A 33 11.78 -11.76 3.35
CA TYR A 33 12.33 -10.70 4.20
C TYR A 33 11.48 -10.50 5.47
N PRO A 34 11.49 -11.46 6.40
CA PRO A 34 10.64 -11.44 7.60
C PRO A 34 10.94 -10.28 8.56
N ASP A 35 12.09 -9.64 8.43
CA ASP A 35 12.46 -8.46 9.22
C ASP A 35 11.69 -7.20 8.78
N VAL A 36 11.18 -7.18 7.53
CA VAL A 36 10.30 -6.10 7.05
C VAL A 36 8.91 -6.30 7.64
N TRP A 37 8.45 -5.32 8.40
CA TRP A 37 7.09 -5.35 8.90
C TRP A 37 6.13 -4.77 7.85
N ILE A 38 5.08 -5.51 7.53
CA ILE A 38 4.02 -5.04 6.63
C ILE A 38 2.83 -4.65 7.48
N SER A 39 2.33 -3.43 7.31
CA SER A 39 1.23 -2.88 8.10
C SER A 39 -0.04 -3.72 7.99
N VAL A 40 -0.76 -3.81 9.10
CA VAL A 40 -2.08 -4.44 9.18
C VAL A 40 -3.11 -3.31 9.34
N SER A 41 -3.97 -3.14 8.35
CA SER A 41 -5.00 -2.10 8.38
C SER A 41 -6.13 -2.44 9.36
N ALA A 42 -6.71 -1.42 9.98
CA ALA A 42 -7.98 -1.53 10.68
C ALA A 42 -9.15 -1.48 9.69
N THR A 43 -10.23 -2.21 9.98
CA THR A 43 -11.46 -2.19 9.15
C THR A 43 -12.72 -2.35 9.98
N THR A 44 -13.81 -1.67 9.54
CA THR A 44 -15.15 -1.87 10.10
C THR A 44 -15.93 -2.99 9.41
N ARG A 45 -15.33 -3.68 8.46
CA ARG A 45 -15.88 -4.86 7.83
C ARG A 45 -15.84 -6.05 8.78
N ALA A 46 -16.93 -6.83 8.81
CA ALA A 46 -16.92 -8.09 9.54
C ALA A 46 -15.84 -9.06 9.01
N GLN A 47 -15.22 -9.78 9.92
CA GLN A 47 -14.25 -10.84 9.63
C GLN A 47 -14.88 -11.92 8.76
N ARG A 48 -14.18 -12.37 7.73
CA ARG A 48 -14.60 -13.49 6.86
C ARG A 48 -14.04 -14.81 7.38
N PRO A 49 -14.65 -15.95 7.01
CA PRO A 49 -14.07 -17.26 7.30
C PRO A 49 -12.64 -17.38 6.79
N GLY A 50 -11.73 -17.83 7.67
CA GLY A 50 -10.29 -17.97 7.35
C GLY A 50 -9.45 -16.72 7.58
N GLU A 51 -10.05 -15.55 7.84
CA GLU A 51 -9.28 -14.37 8.26
C GLU A 51 -8.97 -14.44 9.77
N VAL A 52 -7.86 -13.86 10.18
CA VAL A 52 -7.39 -13.79 11.56
C VAL A 52 -7.19 -12.34 11.95
N ASP A 53 -7.79 -11.93 13.07
CA ASP A 53 -7.63 -10.59 13.63
C ASP A 53 -6.17 -10.32 13.99
N GLY A 54 -5.71 -9.10 13.73
CA GLY A 54 -4.31 -8.70 13.93
C GLY A 54 -3.31 -9.25 12.91
N VAL A 55 -3.76 -10.14 12.00
CA VAL A 55 -2.93 -10.73 10.93
C VAL A 55 -3.35 -10.22 9.55
N HIS A 56 -4.64 -10.34 9.24
CA HIS A 56 -5.20 -9.89 7.96
C HIS A 56 -5.70 -8.44 8.07
N TYR A 57 -6.41 -8.15 9.14
CA TYR A 57 -6.92 -6.85 9.53
C TYR A 57 -7.05 -6.76 11.06
N HIS A 58 -7.12 -5.55 11.60
CA HIS A 58 -7.69 -5.28 12.90
C HIS A 58 -9.20 -5.02 12.69
N PHE A 59 -10.04 -5.99 13.06
CA PHE A 59 -11.49 -5.87 12.89
C PHE A 59 -12.07 -5.08 14.06
N VAL A 60 -12.54 -3.86 13.79
CA VAL A 60 -13.01 -2.93 14.81
C VAL A 60 -14.45 -2.51 14.56
N SER A 61 -15.13 -2.02 15.62
CA SER A 61 -16.45 -1.42 15.48
C SER A 61 -16.40 -0.07 14.76
N GLU A 62 -17.56 0.39 14.23
CA GLU A 62 -17.66 1.74 13.67
C GLU A 62 -17.32 2.81 14.72
N GLU A 63 -17.74 2.62 15.99
CA GLU A 63 -17.46 3.52 17.10
C GLU A 63 -15.96 3.59 17.42
N THR A 64 -15.26 2.45 17.44
CA THR A 64 -13.81 2.40 17.62
C THR A 64 -13.09 3.13 16.48
N PHE A 65 -13.54 2.90 15.24
CA PHE A 65 -12.95 3.57 14.08
C PHE A 65 -13.20 5.09 14.10
N ASP A 66 -14.39 5.54 14.58
CA ASP A 66 -14.67 6.96 14.80
C ASP A 66 -13.72 7.57 15.83
N GLY A 67 -13.38 6.81 16.87
CA GLY A 67 -12.34 7.18 17.83
C GLY A 67 -11.01 7.42 17.16
N TYR A 68 -10.54 6.46 16.38
CA TYR A 68 -9.26 6.59 15.63
C TYR A 68 -9.21 7.82 14.73
N VAL A 69 -10.30 8.10 14.01
CA VAL A 69 -10.38 9.28 13.13
C VAL A 69 -10.35 10.57 13.95
N ARG A 70 -11.16 10.67 15.00
CA ARG A 70 -11.26 11.85 15.87
C ARG A 70 -9.93 12.17 16.55
N ASP A 71 -9.25 11.14 17.04
CA ASP A 71 -8.05 11.26 17.84
C ASP A 71 -6.75 11.30 16.99
N GLY A 72 -6.87 11.23 15.65
CA GLY A 72 -5.75 11.31 14.70
C GLY A 72 -4.84 10.08 14.71
N GLU A 73 -5.36 8.93 15.12
CA GLU A 73 -4.62 7.67 15.28
C GLU A 73 -4.43 6.89 13.98
N LEU A 74 -4.86 7.45 12.84
CA LEU A 74 -4.67 6.85 11.51
C LEU A 74 -3.72 7.69 10.65
N LEU A 75 -2.81 7.05 9.95
CA LEU A 75 -1.97 7.67 8.93
C LEU A 75 -2.77 8.01 7.65
N GLU A 76 -3.70 7.15 7.32
CA GLU A 76 -4.65 7.29 6.22
C GLU A 76 -5.91 6.47 6.53
N TRP A 77 -7.02 6.83 5.91
CA TRP A 77 -8.22 6.00 5.91
C TRP A 77 -9.13 6.34 4.73
N ALA A 78 -9.95 5.35 4.32
CA ALA A 78 -10.93 5.51 3.25
C ALA A 78 -12.19 4.69 3.54
N ARG A 79 -13.32 5.14 2.96
CA ARG A 79 -14.54 4.35 2.88
C ARG A 79 -14.61 3.66 1.53
N VAL A 80 -14.53 2.35 1.54
CA VAL A 80 -14.51 1.54 0.32
C VAL A 80 -15.93 1.12 -0.07
N HIS A 81 -16.31 1.35 -1.33
CA HIS A 81 -17.64 1.10 -1.90
C HIS A 81 -18.80 1.68 -1.07
N GLY A 82 -18.57 2.79 -0.36
CA GLY A 82 -19.57 3.46 0.46
C GLY A 82 -20.04 2.66 1.71
N ARG A 83 -19.41 1.52 2.02
CA ARG A 83 -19.84 0.60 3.08
C ARG A 83 -18.88 0.54 4.25
N HIS A 84 -17.69 0.00 4.05
CA HIS A 84 -16.74 -0.29 5.11
C HIS A 84 -15.56 0.65 5.07
N ARG A 85 -15.03 0.97 6.24
CA ARG A 85 -13.85 1.80 6.40
C ARG A 85 -12.62 0.93 6.56
N TYR A 86 -11.51 1.43 6.02
CA TYR A 86 -10.18 0.84 6.15
C TYR A 86 -9.23 1.97 6.47
N GLY A 87 -8.21 1.72 7.28
CA GLY A 87 -7.19 2.72 7.59
C GLY A 87 -5.96 2.10 8.23
N THR A 88 -4.85 2.79 8.14
CA THR A 88 -3.57 2.34 8.71
C THR A 88 -3.36 2.96 10.08
N PRO A 89 -3.37 2.16 11.19
CA PRO A 89 -3.07 2.67 12.52
C PRO A 89 -1.66 3.23 12.61
N ARG A 90 -1.53 4.43 13.17
CA ARG A 90 -0.26 5.16 13.32
C ARG A 90 0.65 4.52 14.36
N GLY A 91 0.12 4.20 15.52
CA GLY A 91 0.89 3.68 16.67
C GLY A 91 1.78 2.48 16.32
N PRO A 92 1.24 1.38 15.74
CA PRO A 92 2.04 0.23 15.33
C PRO A 92 3.15 0.56 14.33
N VAL A 93 2.93 1.49 13.41
CA VAL A 93 3.97 1.96 12.47
C VAL A 93 5.10 2.65 13.22
N GLU A 94 4.77 3.59 14.11
CA GLU A 94 5.74 4.33 14.92
C GLU A 94 6.55 3.40 15.84
N GLU A 95 5.91 2.43 16.48
CA GLU A 95 6.56 1.42 17.34
C GLU A 95 7.58 0.58 16.55
N VAL A 96 7.20 0.10 15.37
CA VAL A 96 8.09 -0.69 14.50
C VAL A 96 9.29 0.15 14.06
N LEU A 97 9.08 1.37 13.63
CA LEU A 97 10.15 2.27 13.22
C LEU A 97 11.08 2.63 14.38
N ALA A 98 10.52 2.86 15.59
CA ALA A 98 11.30 3.11 16.80
C ALA A 98 12.18 1.89 17.19
N SER A 99 11.72 0.66 16.89
CA SER A 99 12.52 -0.56 17.09
C SER A 99 13.67 -0.71 16.08
N GLY A 100 13.77 0.19 15.09
CA GLY A 100 14.76 0.13 14.02
C GLY A 100 14.41 -0.79 12.86
N ARG A 101 13.22 -1.39 12.86
CA ARG A 101 12.75 -2.25 11.75
C ARG A 101 12.14 -1.43 10.64
N PRO A 102 12.35 -1.81 9.36
CA PRO A 102 11.67 -1.19 8.24
C PRO A 102 10.20 -1.59 8.18
N ALA A 103 9.35 -0.64 7.75
CA ALA A 103 7.92 -0.82 7.62
C ALA A 103 7.45 -0.57 6.18
N LEU A 104 6.55 -1.41 5.69
CA LEU A 104 5.86 -1.26 4.41
C LEU A 104 4.37 -1.02 4.64
N LEU A 105 3.83 0.02 4.01
CA LEU A 105 2.39 0.23 3.86
C LEU A 105 1.98 -0.12 2.43
N GLU A 106 1.10 -1.10 2.27
CA GLU A 106 0.46 -1.44 1.01
C GLU A 106 -0.92 -0.79 0.97
N ILE A 107 -1.05 0.31 0.23
CA ILE A 107 -2.26 1.13 0.20
C ILE A 107 -2.63 1.55 -1.23
N ASP A 108 -3.77 2.20 -1.39
CA ASP A 108 -4.17 2.80 -2.66
C ASP A 108 -3.59 4.21 -2.86
N LEU A 109 -3.85 4.81 -4.01
CA LEU A 109 -3.36 6.14 -4.35
C LEU A 109 -3.88 7.22 -3.38
N ALA A 110 -5.14 7.14 -2.97
CA ALA A 110 -5.73 8.12 -2.06
C ALA A 110 -5.09 8.02 -0.66
N GLY A 111 -4.85 6.80 -0.18
CA GLY A 111 -4.12 6.54 1.05
C GLY A 111 -2.68 7.05 0.99
N ALA A 112 -1.96 6.80 -0.11
CA ALA A 112 -0.59 7.29 -0.29
C ALA A 112 -0.50 8.83 -0.20
N ARG A 113 -1.45 9.54 -0.78
CA ARG A 113 -1.54 11.02 -0.66
C ARG A 113 -1.83 11.46 0.77
N GLN A 114 -2.70 10.76 1.51
CA GLN A 114 -2.96 11.06 2.92
C GLN A 114 -1.73 10.81 3.78
N VAL A 115 -1.02 9.68 3.60
CA VAL A 115 0.22 9.41 4.32
C VAL A 115 1.25 10.50 4.03
N ARG A 116 1.40 10.94 2.77
CA ARG A 116 2.30 12.04 2.40
C ARG A 116 1.99 13.32 3.16
N GLN A 117 0.71 13.67 3.30
CA GLN A 117 0.28 14.83 4.09
C GLN A 117 0.52 14.63 5.58
N ALA A 118 0.23 13.43 6.11
CA ALA A 118 0.37 13.12 7.53
C ALA A 118 1.82 13.04 8.01
N THR A 119 2.77 12.78 7.11
CA THR A 119 4.21 12.69 7.41
C THR A 119 4.99 13.96 7.06
N GLN A 120 4.39 14.88 6.32
CA GLN A 120 5.06 16.13 5.91
C GLN A 120 5.38 17.01 7.14
N GLY A 121 6.67 17.33 7.32
CA GLY A 121 7.14 18.16 8.42
C GLY A 121 7.15 17.46 9.79
N THR A 122 7.03 16.14 9.80
CA THR A 122 7.20 15.30 11.00
C THR A 122 8.53 14.52 10.93
N ASP A 123 8.90 13.85 12.01
CA ASP A 123 10.06 12.95 12.06
C ASP A 123 9.84 11.62 11.33
N LEU A 124 8.63 11.39 10.83
CA LEU A 124 8.27 10.23 10.02
C LEU A 124 8.65 10.46 8.54
N GLU A 125 9.90 10.12 8.20
CA GLU A 125 10.33 10.14 6.79
C GLU A 125 9.80 8.93 6.04
N ALA A 126 8.83 9.16 5.12
CA ALA A 126 8.26 8.14 4.26
C ALA A 126 8.81 8.25 2.83
N GLY A 127 9.19 7.12 2.24
CA GLY A 127 9.49 7.00 0.82
C GLY A 127 8.32 6.38 0.06
N PHE A 128 7.99 6.90 -1.12
CA PHE A 128 6.80 6.51 -1.89
C PHE A 128 7.19 5.78 -3.17
N VAL A 129 6.79 4.53 -3.26
CA VAL A 129 7.04 3.62 -4.39
C VAL A 129 5.77 3.41 -5.19
N PHE A 130 5.84 3.67 -6.49
CA PHE A 130 4.77 3.32 -7.42
C PHE A 130 5.05 1.96 -8.04
N LEU A 131 4.17 1.01 -7.83
CA LEU A 131 4.23 -0.27 -8.53
C LEU A 131 3.45 -0.15 -9.85
N ALA A 132 4.17 -0.24 -10.96
CA ALA A 132 3.61 -0.14 -12.30
C ALA A 132 3.47 -1.50 -12.98
N PRO A 133 2.48 -1.70 -13.85
CA PRO A 133 2.46 -2.85 -14.75
C PRO A 133 3.51 -2.68 -15.84
N PRO A 134 3.99 -3.77 -16.48
CA PRO A 134 4.94 -3.67 -17.57
C PRO A 134 4.35 -2.99 -18.82
N SER A 135 3.02 -3.03 -18.97
CA SER A 135 2.29 -2.33 -20.02
C SER A 135 0.83 -2.13 -19.66
N TRP A 136 0.16 -1.21 -20.37
CA TRP A 136 -1.30 -1.05 -20.27
C TRP A 136 -2.05 -2.34 -20.61
N ASP A 137 -1.66 -3.04 -21.69
CA ASP A 137 -2.32 -4.27 -22.12
C ASP A 137 -2.24 -5.37 -21.08
N GLU A 138 -1.11 -5.49 -20.38
CA GLU A 138 -0.94 -6.43 -19.28
C GLU A 138 -1.84 -6.07 -18.10
N LEU A 139 -1.96 -4.79 -17.76
CA LEU A 139 -2.89 -4.36 -16.71
C LEU A 139 -4.34 -4.67 -17.08
N VAL A 140 -4.74 -4.39 -18.34
CA VAL A 140 -6.07 -4.72 -18.84
C VAL A 140 -6.33 -6.22 -18.72
N ARG A 141 -5.37 -7.06 -19.14
CA ARG A 141 -5.47 -8.51 -19.04
C ARG A 141 -5.70 -8.97 -17.59
N ARG A 142 -4.98 -8.38 -16.63
CA ARG A 142 -5.12 -8.69 -15.20
C ARG A 142 -6.46 -8.18 -14.60
N LEU A 143 -6.95 -7.04 -15.08
CA LEU A 143 -8.22 -6.46 -14.64
C LEU A 143 -9.43 -7.24 -15.15
N VAL A 144 -9.40 -7.69 -16.39
CA VAL A 144 -10.55 -8.30 -17.12
C VAL A 144 -10.58 -9.83 -16.98
N GLY A 145 -9.56 -10.45 -16.40
CA GLY A 145 -9.22 -11.85 -16.50
C GLY A 145 -10.20 -12.89 -15.92
N ARG A 146 -11.41 -12.54 -15.48
CA ARG A 146 -12.40 -13.50 -14.95
C ARG A 146 -13.75 -13.54 -15.66
N GLY A 147 -14.00 -12.66 -16.65
CA GLY A 147 -15.15 -12.78 -17.57
C GLY A 147 -16.56 -12.70 -16.95
N THR A 148 -16.69 -12.35 -15.69
CA THR A 148 -17.97 -12.29 -14.96
C THR A 148 -18.50 -10.87 -14.77
N GLU A 149 -17.79 -9.87 -15.30
CA GLU A 149 -18.11 -8.45 -15.12
C GLU A 149 -18.95 -7.92 -16.29
N THR A 150 -19.84 -6.98 -15.99
CA THR A 150 -20.56 -6.24 -17.03
C THR A 150 -19.61 -5.29 -17.77
N GLU A 151 -19.97 -4.90 -19.00
CA GLU A 151 -19.21 -3.93 -19.80
C GLU A 151 -19.02 -2.61 -19.04
N GLU A 152 -20.05 -2.11 -18.34
CA GLU A 152 -20.00 -0.88 -17.53
C GLU A 152 -19.02 -1.01 -16.36
N GLU A 153 -18.99 -2.15 -15.69
CA GLU A 153 -18.04 -2.41 -14.59
C GLU A 153 -16.61 -2.44 -15.10
N ARG A 154 -16.40 -3.07 -16.24
CA ARG A 154 -15.11 -3.11 -16.92
C ARG A 154 -14.62 -1.72 -17.31
N GLU A 155 -15.46 -0.93 -17.98
CA GLU A 155 -15.11 0.44 -18.38
C GLU A 155 -14.76 1.32 -17.18
N ARG A 156 -15.55 1.24 -16.10
CA ARG A 156 -15.29 1.97 -14.86
C ARG A 156 -13.94 1.57 -14.25
N ARG A 157 -13.60 0.29 -14.20
CA ARG A 157 -12.32 -0.20 -13.67
C ARG A 157 -11.14 0.26 -14.53
N LEU A 158 -11.29 0.24 -15.85
CA LEU A 158 -10.28 0.74 -16.77
C LEU A 158 -10.08 2.25 -16.66
N ALA A 159 -11.16 3.01 -16.50
CA ALA A 159 -11.08 4.45 -16.25
C ALA A 159 -10.35 4.76 -14.94
N THR A 160 -10.67 4.05 -13.85
CA THR A 160 -9.97 4.16 -12.57
C THR A 160 -8.48 3.84 -12.73
N ALA A 161 -8.13 2.76 -13.39
CA ALA A 161 -6.74 2.35 -13.61
C ALA A 161 -5.93 3.41 -14.40
N ARG A 162 -6.54 4.09 -15.37
CA ARG A 162 -5.89 5.20 -16.09
C ARG A 162 -5.58 6.38 -15.18
N VAL A 163 -6.51 6.73 -14.30
CA VAL A 163 -6.30 7.79 -13.30
C VAL A 163 -5.19 7.40 -12.32
N GLU A 164 -5.19 6.14 -11.87
CA GLU A 164 -4.16 5.63 -10.97
C GLU A 164 -2.77 5.63 -11.63
N LEU A 165 -2.66 5.21 -12.91
CA LEU A 165 -1.40 5.25 -13.67
C LEU A 165 -0.89 6.68 -13.89
N ALA A 166 -1.78 7.64 -14.14
CA ALA A 166 -1.40 9.03 -14.35
C ALA A 166 -0.78 9.68 -13.09
N ALA A 167 -0.94 9.06 -11.92
CA ALA A 167 -0.37 9.53 -10.66
C ALA A 167 1.09 9.07 -10.43
N GLU A 168 1.67 8.24 -11.31
CA GLU A 168 3.06 7.79 -11.21
C GLU A 168 4.07 8.91 -10.88
N PRO A 169 4.01 10.11 -11.52
CA PRO A 169 4.94 11.20 -11.23
C PRO A 169 4.86 11.78 -9.81
N GLU A 170 3.85 11.43 -9.03
CA GLU A 170 3.72 11.84 -7.63
C GLU A 170 4.63 11.03 -6.69
N PHE A 171 5.24 9.93 -7.16
CA PHE A 171 6.03 8.99 -6.37
C PHE A 171 7.53 9.24 -6.54
N ASP A 172 8.31 8.78 -5.56
CA ASP A 172 9.74 8.99 -5.53
C ASP A 172 10.48 8.04 -6.47
N VAL A 173 9.92 6.83 -6.68
CA VAL A 173 10.43 5.80 -7.60
C VAL A 173 9.29 4.98 -8.18
N THR A 174 9.49 4.48 -9.41
CA THR A 174 8.60 3.49 -10.06
C THR A 174 9.32 2.16 -10.16
N ILE A 175 8.63 1.09 -9.75
CA ILE A 175 9.05 -0.31 -9.91
C ILE A 175 8.06 -1.00 -10.84
N TYR A 176 8.56 -1.66 -11.89
CA TYR A 176 7.72 -2.38 -12.83
C TYR A 176 7.54 -3.84 -12.43
N ASN A 177 6.28 -4.27 -12.23
CA ASN A 177 5.93 -5.64 -11.86
C ASN A 177 5.68 -6.50 -13.11
N ASP A 178 6.73 -6.81 -13.83
CA ASP A 178 6.75 -7.84 -14.88
C ASP A 178 7.18 -9.21 -14.33
N ASP A 179 7.98 -9.21 -13.26
CA ASP A 179 8.36 -10.37 -12.47
C ASP A 179 8.30 -10.02 -10.98
N VAL A 180 7.62 -10.85 -10.20
CA VAL A 180 7.36 -10.59 -8.77
C VAL A 180 8.64 -10.56 -7.96
N GLN A 181 9.56 -11.50 -8.18
CA GLN A 181 10.80 -11.59 -7.41
C GLN A 181 11.69 -10.40 -7.71
N ARG A 182 11.81 -10.01 -8.99
CA ARG A 182 12.56 -8.82 -9.39
C ARG A 182 11.96 -7.54 -8.78
N ALA A 183 10.64 -7.38 -8.85
CA ALA A 183 9.97 -6.22 -8.25
C ALA A 183 10.16 -6.17 -6.73
N THR A 184 10.12 -7.33 -6.05
CA THR A 184 10.43 -7.43 -4.62
C THR A 184 11.89 -7.05 -4.34
N ASP A 185 12.84 -7.52 -5.14
CA ASP A 185 14.25 -7.20 -4.97
C ASP A 185 14.56 -5.70 -5.17
N GLU A 186 13.89 -5.06 -6.14
CA GLU A 186 13.98 -3.62 -6.36
C GLU A 186 13.40 -2.84 -5.17
N LEU A 187 12.26 -3.28 -4.64
CA LEU A 187 11.65 -2.68 -3.44
C LEU A 187 12.58 -2.79 -2.22
N VAL A 188 13.18 -3.95 -2.02
CA VAL A 188 14.13 -4.21 -0.91
C VAL A 188 15.37 -3.31 -1.03
N ARG A 189 15.94 -3.16 -2.25
CA ARG A 189 17.05 -2.23 -2.49
C ARG A 189 16.65 -0.77 -2.20
N TRP A 190 15.44 -0.37 -2.60
CA TRP A 190 14.90 0.95 -2.29
C TRP A 190 14.81 1.19 -0.78
N MET A 191 14.41 0.18 -0.01
CA MET A 191 14.37 0.22 1.46
C MET A 191 15.77 0.22 2.09
N GLY A 192 16.85 0.10 1.31
CA GLY A 192 18.22 0.05 1.79
C GLY A 192 18.61 -1.28 2.45
N LEU A 193 17.90 -2.35 2.13
CA LEU A 193 18.17 -3.68 2.66
C LEU A 193 18.98 -4.53 1.68
N PRO A 194 19.77 -5.51 2.18
CA PRO A 194 20.47 -6.45 1.31
C PRO A 194 19.45 -7.38 0.61
N VAL A 195 19.69 -7.64 -0.67
CA VAL A 195 18.90 -8.61 -1.45
C VAL A 195 19.46 -10.01 -1.21
N SER A 196 18.57 -10.94 -0.83
CA SER A 196 18.89 -12.36 -0.56
C SER A 196 18.72 -13.23 -1.80
#